data_6a7cd6371c8bb066fb88b32c925896d4
#
_entry.id   6a7cd6371c8bb066fb88b32c925896d4
#
_cell.length_a   1.000
_cell.length_b   1.000
_cell.length_c   1.000
_cell.angle_alpha   90.00
_cell.angle_beta   90.00
_cell.angle_gamma   90.00
#
_symmetry.space_group_name_H-M   'P 1'
#
loop_
_entity.id
_entity.type
_entity.pdbx_description
1 polymer ?
#
loop_
_entity_poly.entity_id
_entity_poly.type
_entity_poly.pdbx_seq_one_letter_code
_entity_poly.pdbx_strand_id
1 'polypeptide(L)'
;PTFVDLEPRAAGTSGDGYVWKYLYTIKPSEIVKFDSIEYIPVPENWGTEGETVATQANAIDGKIEVIVVNDRGSNYQPISTSFANVPILGDGSGGKATITIDSFGKVSEVFVTDGGEGYTHGSIQFFPGAPGSESGGVLANLTNTGIGTTSIAGFSVIIPPKGGHGYDVYRELGAYRALLYSRFETIETNPDIIEGNDFARVGLIKNPTVF
;
A
#
# COMPACT_ATOMS: atom_id res chain seq x y z
N PRO A 1 0.38 12.64 -12.18
CA PRO A 1 0.11 11.41 -12.95
C PRO A 1 -1.26 11.51 -13.59
N THR A 2 -1.34 11.19 -14.86
CA THR A 2 -2.59 11.20 -15.65
C THR A 2 -3.37 9.89 -15.54
N PHE A 3 -2.95 8.97 -14.68
CA PHE A 3 -3.52 7.64 -14.56
C PHE A 3 -3.87 7.30 -13.12
N VAL A 4 -5.05 6.72 -12.97
CA VAL A 4 -5.48 6.02 -11.76
C VAL A 4 -4.77 4.67 -11.77
N ASP A 5 -3.73 4.52 -10.97
CA ASP A 5 -2.98 3.26 -10.88
C ASP A 5 -3.39 2.53 -9.61
N LEU A 6 -4.22 1.50 -9.78
CA LEU A 6 -4.77 0.70 -8.69
C LEU A 6 -3.79 -0.36 -8.16
N GLU A 7 -2.69 -0.60 -8.89
CA GLU A 7 -1.60 -1.47 -8.45
C GLU A 7 -0.42 -0.62 -7.97
N PRO A 8 0.33 -1.08 -6.95
CA PRO A 8 1.49 -0.38 -6.45
C PRO A 8 2.56 -0.22 -7.52
N ARG A 9 3.08 1.00 -7.70
CA ARG A 9 4.17 1.29 -8.63
C ARG A 9 5.20 2.21 -8.04
N ALA A 10 6.45 2.02 -8.46
CA ALA A 10 7.51 2.98 -8.18
C ALA A 10 7.24 4.31 -8.92
N ALA A 11 7.45 5.43 -8.25
CA ALA A 11 7.25 6.74 -8.83
C ALA A 11 8.42 7.12 -9.75
N GLY A 12 8.18 7.03 -11.06
CA GLY A 12 9.08 7.55 -12.09
C GLY A 12 10.45 6.88 -12.14
N THR A 13 11.42 7.59 -12.73
CA THR A 13 12.80 7.11 -12.90
C THR A 13 13.76 7.58 -11.80
N SER A 14 13.27 8.33 -10.81
CA SER A 14 14.10 8.95 -9.77
C SER A 14 14.61 7.96 -8.73
N GLY A 15 14.05 6.76 -8.65
CA GLY A 15 14.54 5.71 -7.76
C GLY A 15 14.56 6.11 -6.27
N ASP A 16 13.55 6.87 -5.82
CA ASP A 16 13.44 7.33 -4.44
C ASP A 16 13.11 6.21 -3.44
N GLY A 17 12.85 4.99 -3.94
CA GLY A 17 12.52 3.81 -3.15
C GLY A 17 11.08 3.75 -2.64
N TYR A 18 10.25 4.73 -3.00
CA TYR A 18 8.84 4.72 -2.64
C TYR A 18 8.00 3.99 -3.68
N VAL A 19 7.00 3.27 -3.19
CA VAL A 19 5.97 2.61 -4.02
C VAL A 19 4.64 3.28 -3.73
N TRP A 20 3.95 3.67 -4.79
CA TRP A 20 2.74 4.47 -4.74
C TRP A 20 1.56 3.69 -5.29
N LYS A 21 0.44 3.80 -4.61
CA LYS A 21 -0.85 3.28 -5.05
C LYS A 21 -1.89 4.40 -4.98
N TYR A 22 -2.75 4.48 -5.98
CA TYR A 22 -3.83 5.44 -5.99
C TYR A 22 -4.91 5.06 -4.96
N LEU A 23 -5.37 6.02 -4.19
CA LEU A 23 -6.53 5.90 -3.31
C LEU A 23 -7.70 6.70 -3.86
N TYR A 24 -7.59 8.01 -3.90
CA TYR A 24 -8.63 8.92 -4.40
C TYR A 24 -8.03 10.26 -4.81
N THR A 25 -8.85 11.07 -5.48
CA THR A 25 -8.48 12.43 -5.91
C THR A 25 -9.16 13.46 -5.01
N ILE A 26 -8.40 14.36 -4.42
CA ILE A 26 -8.92 15.52 -3.69
C ILE A 26 -9.19 16.62 -4.71
N LYS A 27 -10.44 17.11 -4.79
CA LYS A 27 -10.81 18.18 -5.71
C LYS A 27 -10.24 19.52 -5.24
N PRO A 28 -9.84 20.42 -6.14
CA PRO A 28 -9.34 21.74 -5.77
C PRO A 28 -10.26 22.54 -4.84
N SER A 29 -11.58 22.40 -5.03
CA SER A 29 -12.58 23.04 -4.16
C SER A 29 -12.60 22.49 -2.74
N GLU A 30 -12.24 21.23 -2.56
CA GLU A 30 -12.15 20.57 -1.26
C GLU A 30 -10.84 20.94 -0.56
N ILE A 31 -9.75 21.01 -1.30
CA ILE A 31 -8.45 21.49 -0.79
C ILE A 31 -8.61 22.86 -0.17
N VAL A 32 -9.18 23.81 -0.92
CA VAL A 32 -9.34 25.19 -0.45
C VAL A 32 -10.23 25.31 0.80
N LYS A 33 -11.21 24.43 0.96
CA LYS A 33 -12.19 24.50 2.05
C LYS A 33 -11.79 23.70 3.29
N PHE A 34 -11.17 22.55 3.10
CA PHE A 34 -11.07 21.52 4.14
C PHE A 34 -9.66 21.02 4.40
N ASP A 35 -8.70 21.23 3.48
CA ASP A 35 -7.33 20.78 3.68
C ASP A 35 -6.61 21.68 4.67
N SER A 36 -5.88 21.07 5.58
CA SER A 36 -5.09 21.77 6.58
C SER A 36 -3.92 20.90 7.06
N ILE A 37 -3.12 21.38 7.99
CA ILE A 37 -2.04 20.59 8.62
C ILE A 37 -2.60 19.39 9.39
N GLU A 38 -3.85 19.45 9.86
CA GLU A 38 -4.44 18.46 10.76
C GLU A 38 -5.51 17.59 10.06
N TYR A 39 -6.05 18.03 8.93
CA TYR A 39 -7.19 17.39 8.26
C TYR A 39 -6.98 17.27 6.77
N ILE A 40 -7.34 16.12 6.23
CA ILE A 40 -7.40 15.83 4.79
C ILE A 40 -8.87 15.58 4.43
N PRO A 41 -9.42 16.23 3.38
CA PRO A 41 -10.75 15.92 2.90
C PRO A 41 -10.79 14.49 2.36
N VAL A 42 -11.78 13.71 2.80
CA VAL A 42 -12.02 12.33 2.36
C VAL A 42 -13.41 12.22 1.76
N PRO A 43 -13.62 11.32 0.76
CA PRO A 43 -14.93 11.10 0.17
C PRO A 43 -15.95 10.65 1.23
N GLU A 44 -17.15 11.22 1.20
CA GLU A 44 -18.24 10.83 2.09
C GLU A 44 -18.76 9.43 1.77
N ASN A 45 -18.88 9.12 0.47
CA ASN A 45 -19.47 7.87 -0.03
C ASN A 45 -18.39 6.95 -0.58
N TRP A 46 -17.50 6.47 0.28
CA TRP A 46 -16.41 5.57 -0.12
C TRP A 46 -16.95 4.27 -0.75
N GLY A 47 -16.45 3.94 -1.93
CA GLY A 47 -16.81 2.71 -2.65
C GLY A 47 -18.17 2.71 -3.32
N THR A 48 -18.92 3.81 -3.27
CA THR A 48 -20.26 3.87 -3.87
C THR A 48 -20.34 4.79 -5.07
N GLU A 49 -19.44 5.75 -5.21
CA GLU A 49 -19.47 6.73 -6.29
C GLU A 49 -18.07 6.99 -6.89
N GLY A 50 -18.06 7.25 -8.20
CA GLY A 50 -16.91 7.72 -8.94
C GLY A 50 -15.70 6.77 -8.89
N GLU A 51 -14.53 7.35 -8.74
CA GLU A 51 -13.23 6.64 -8.76
C GLU A 51 -13.05 5.73 -7.53
N THR A 52 -13.76 6.00 -6.43
CA THR A 52 -13.65 5.23 -5.19
C THR A 52 -14.19 3.82 -5.33
N VAL A 53 -15.15 3.60 -6.23
CA VAL A 53 -15.72 2.27 -6.53
C VAL A 53 -14.64 1.33 -7.07
N ALA A 54 -13.83 1.81 -8.03
CA ALA A 54 -12.76 1.01 -8.61
C ALA A 54 -11.65 0.73 -7.58
N THR A 55 -11.31 1.71 -6.75
CA THR A 55 -10.30 1.57 -5.70
C THR A 55 -10.73 0.54 -4.67
N GLN A 56 -11.97 0.61 -4.19
CA GLN A 56 -12.49 -0.34 -3.22
C GLN A 56 -12.63 -1.76 -3.81
N ALA A 57 -13.10 -1.86 -5.05
CA ALA A 57 -13.26 -3.15 -5.74
C ALA A 57 -11.92 -3.85 -6.03
N ASN A 58 -10.82 -3.08 -6.16
CA ASN A 58 -9.48 -3.62 -6.36
C ASN A 58 -8.78 -4.03 -5.06
N ALA A 59 -9.36 -3.71 -3.91
CA ALA A 59 -8.81 -4.10 -2.62
C ALA A 59 -8.99 -5.60 -2.39
N ILE A 60 -7.92 -6.26 -1.97
CA ILE A 60 -7.92 -7.70 -1.65
C ILE A 60 -7.41 -7.87 -0.23
N ASP A 61 -8.21 -8.54 0.60
CA ASP A 61 -7.85 -8.78 2.01
C ASP A 61 -6.56 -9.59 2.10
N GLY A 62 -5.60 -9.09 2.87
CA GLY A 62 -4.31 -9.74 3.05
C GLY A 62 -3.41 -9.76 1.81
N LYS A 63 -3.68 -8.97 0.75
CA LYS A 63 -2.79 -8.83 -0.40
C LYS A 63 -1.54 -8.05 -0.01
N ILE A 64 -0.39 -8.70 -0.07
CA ILE A 64 0.90 -8.08 0.23
C ILE A 64 1.32 -7.20 -0.94
N GLU A 65 1.60 -5.94 -0.68
CA GLU A 65 1.99 -4.98 -1.70
C GLU A 65 3.42 -4.47 -1.50
N VAL A 66 3.94 -4.54 -0.27
CA VAL A 66 5.26 -4.01 0.09
C VAL A 66 6.04 -4.98 0.96
N ILE A 67 7.32 -5.13 0.62
CA ILE A 67 8.30 -5.85 1.43
C ILE A 67 9.50 -4.92 1.63
N VAL A 68 9.89 -4.73 2.87
CA VAL A 68 11.02 -3.87 3.24
C VAL A 68 12.26 -4.73 3.43
N VAL A 69 13.38 -4.32 2.85
CA VAL A 69 14.69 -4.92 3.08
C VAL A 69 15.31 -4.28 4.31
N ASN A 70 15.36 -4.99 5.42
CA ASN A 70 15.96 -4.51 6.67
C ASN A 70 17.48 -4.75 6.71
N ASP A 71 17.90 -5.88 6.16
CA ASP A 71 19.30 -6.24 5.98
C ASP A 71 19.48 -6.79 4.56
N ARG A 72 20.45 -6.24 3.85
CA ARG A 72 20.75 -6.65 2.46
C ARG A 72 21.48 -7.97 2.36
N GLY A 73 21.97 -8.50 3.49
CA GLY A 73 22.82 -9.66 3.50
C GLY A 73 24.16 -9.43 2.80
N SER A 74 24.91 -10.50 2.59
CA SER A 74 26.21 -10.43 1.91
C SER A 74 26.60 -11.77 1.29
N ASN A 75 27.51 -11.71 0.31
CA ASN A 75 28.12 -12.88 -0.35
C ASN A 75 27.11 -13.78 -1.11
N TYR A 76 26.03 -13.22 -1.56
CA TYR A 76 25.09 -13.93 -2.43
C TYR A 76 25.66 -14.14 -3.83
N GLN A 77 25.43 -15.31 -4.39
CA GLN A 77 25.76 -15.68 -5.76
C GLN A 77 24.55 -16.35 -6.44
N PRO A 78 24.38 -16.20 -7.75
CA PRO A 78 25.16 -15.33 -8.64
C PRO A 78 24.87 -13.83 -8.43
N ILE A 79 25.91 -13.01 -8.60
CA ILE A 79 25.78 -11.54 -8.54
C ILE A 79 25.01 -10.99 -9.76
N SER A 80 24.50 -9.75 -9.64
CA SER A 80 23.78 -9.06 -10.72
C SER A 80 22.65 -9.92 -11.32
N THR A 81 21.93 -10.63 -10.46
CA THR A 81 20.88 -11.59 -10.86
C THR A 81 19.60 -11.34 -10.08
N SER A 82 18.48 -11.57 -10.75
CA SER A 82 17.15 -11.51 -10.13
C SER A 82 16.56 -12.91 -10.00
N PHE A 83 16.06 -13.22 -8.84
CA PHE A 83 15.33 -14.45 -8.52
C PHE A 83 13.83 -14.14 -8.52
N ALA A 84 13.14 -14.58 -9.56
CA ALA A 84 11.70 -14.37 -9.73
C ALA A 84 10.88 -15.45 -9.01
N ASN A 85 9.65 -15.10 -8.63
CA ASN A 85 8.69 -16.02 -8.02
C ASN A 85 9.14 -16.64 -6.69
N VAL A 86 9.98 -15.94 -5.92
CA VAL A 86 10.32 -16.35 -4.56
C VAL A 86 9.04 -16.33 -3.72
N PRO A 87 8.67 -17.45 -3.07
CA PRO A 87 7.41 -17.53 -2.36
C PRO A 87 7.39 -16.64 -1.10
N ILE A 88 6.28 -15.98 -0.88
CA ILE A 88 5.95 -15.33 0.39
C ILE A 88 5.27 -16.38 1.26
N LEU A 89 5.86 -16.68 2.40
CA LEU A 89 5.41 -17.68 3.36
C LEU A 89 4.52 -17.04 4.41
N GLY A 90 3.47 -17.72 4.84
CA GLY A 90 2.54 -17.22 5.86
C GLY A 90 1.27 -18.04 5.90
N ASP A 91 0.23 -17.46 6.42
CA ASP A 91 -1.12 -18.05 6.51
C ASP A 91 -2.00 -17.78 5.28
N GLY A 92 -1.59 -16.83 4.43
CA GLY A 92 -2.23 -16.58 3.14
C GLY A 92 -1.72 -17.49 2.02
N SER A 93 -2.09 -17.19 0.80
CA SER A 93 -1.73 -17.97 -0.38
C SER A 93 -1.39 -17.12 -1.60
N GLY A 94 -0.58 -17.69 -2.50
CA GLY A 94 -0.30 -17.11 -3.82
C GLY A 94 0.79 -16.04 -3.86
N GLY A 95 1.24 -15.51 -2.72
CA GLY A 95 2.22 -14.43 -2.66
C GLY A 95 3.58 -14.81 -3.25
N LYS A 96 4.13 -13.95 -4.10
CA LYS A 96 5.44 -14.11 -4.75
C LYS A 96 6.16 -12.79 -4.88
N ALA A 97 7.48 -12.85 -4.78
CA ALA A 97 8.35 -11.68 -4.95
C ALA A 97 9.49 -11.98 -5.92
N THR A 98 10.04 -10.94 -6.51
CA THR A 98 11.32 -10.96 -7.21
C THR A 98 12.36 -10.29 -6.35
N ILE A 99 13.48 -10.97 -6.12
CA ILE A 99 14.61 -10.48 -5.31
C ILE A 99 15.83 -10.31 -6.23
N THR A 100 16.39 -9.11 -6.24
CA THR A 100 17.55 -8.79 -7.08
C THR A 100 18.82 -8.66 -6.22
N ILE A 101 19.89 -9.31 -6.66
CA ILE A 101 21.24 -9.24 -6.07
C ILE A 101 22.08 -8.28 -6.91
N ASP A 102 22.76 -7.35 -6.26
CA ASP A 102 23.67 -6.41 -6.89
C ASP A 102 25.04 -7.04 -7.26
N SER A 103 25.91 -6.22 -7.85
CA SER A 103 27.27 -6.64 -8.22
C SER A 103 28.20 -6.93 -7.03
N PHE A 104 27.76 -6.57 -5.81
CA PHE A 104 28.51 -6.79 -4.57
C PHE A 104 28.00 -8.01 -3.77
N GLY A 105 27.07 -8.78 -4.35
CA GLY A 105 26.48 -9.94 -3.67
C GLY A 105 25.57 -9.57 -2.50
N LYS A 106 24.88 -8.45 -2.60
CA LYS A 106 23.86 -8.00 -1.62
C LYS A 106 22.51 -7.87 -2.28
N VAL A 107 21.46 -8.05 -1.53
CA VAL A 107 20.10 -7.75 -2.02
C VAL A 107 20.01 -6.25 -2.31
N SER A 108 19.68 -5.89 -3.55
CA SER A 108 19.46 -4.49 -3.97
C SER A 108 18.01 -4.08 -3.89
N GLU A 109 17.12 -4.99 -4.26
CA GLU A 109 15.70 -4.72 -4.40
C GLU A 109 14.88 -5.97 -4.13
N VAL A 110 13.67 -5.75 -3.59
CA VAL A 110 12.61 -6.75 -3.51
C VAL A 110 11.34 -6.13 -4.08
N PHE A 111 10.78 -6.79 -5.07
CA PHE A 111 9.54 -6.38 -5.71
C PHE A 111 8.49 -7.47 -5.56
N VAL A 112 7.29 -7.11 -5.07
CA VAL A 112 6.16 -8.04 -5.00
C VAL A 112 5.60 -8.24 -6.39
N THR A 113 5.73 -9.46 -6.91
CA THR A 113 5.25 -9.82 -8.26
C THR A 113 3.79 -10.24 -8.21
N ASP A 114 3.39 -10.92 -7.14
CA ASP A 114 2.02 -11.30 -6.84
C ASP A 114 1.82 -11.16 -5.33
N GLY A 115 0.86 -10.36 -4.92
CA GLY A 115 0.61 -10.13 -3.50
C GLY A 115 -0.13 -11.25 -2.79
N GLY A 116 -0.74 -12.16 -3.55
CA GLY A 116 -1.59 -13.20 -3.01
C GLY A 116 -2.82 -12.65 -2.29
N GLU A 117 -3.35 -13.42 -1.37
CA GLU A 117 -4.52 -13.07 -0.58
C GLU A 117 -4.52 -13.75 0.79
N GLY A 118 -5.29 -13.21 1.73
CA GLY A 118 -5.56 -13.82 3.02
C GLY A 118 -4.42 -13.79 4.03
N TYR A 119 -3.35 -13.02 3.78
CA TYR A 119 -2.23 -12.92 4.71
C TYR A 119 -2.59 -12.06 5.93
N THR A 120 -2.39 -12.62 7.12
CA THR A 120 -2.35 -11.86 8.38
C THR A 120 -0.93 -11.77 8.95
N HIS A 121 -0.05 -12.62 8.48
CA HIS A 121 1.39 -12.55 8.68
C HIS A 121 2.12 -13.11 7.46
N GLY A 122 3.32 -12.60 7.20
CA GLY A 122 4.12 -13.05 6.06
C GLY A 122 5.62 -12.97 6.36
N SER A 123 6.39 -13.80 5.65
CA SER A 123 7.85 -13.79 5.69
C SER A 123 8.41 -14.20 4.35
N ILE A 124 9.65 -13.79 4.08
CA ILE A 124 10.45 -14.30 2.96
C ILE A 124 11.71 -14.95 3.53
N GLN A 125 12.02 -16.12 2.99
CA GLN A 125 13.27 -16.82 3.25
C GLN A 125 14.14 -16.77 2.00
N PHE A 126 15.32 -16.18 2.10
CA PHE A 126 16.24 -16.00 0.98
C PHE A 126 17.65 -16.40 1.41
N PHE A 127 17.88 -17.72 1.41
CA PHE A 127 19.16 -18.36 1.72
C PHE A 127 19.21 -19.75 1.07
N PRO A 128 20.40 -20.33 0.86
CA PRO A 128 20.52 -21.69 0.37
C PRO A 128 19.85 -22.69 1.30
N GLY A 129 18.93 -23.48 0.76
CA GLY A 129 18.10 -24.41 1.55
C GLY A 129 16.74 -23.86 2.00
N ALA A 130 16.42 -22.59 1.66
CA ALA A 130 15.07 -22.06 1.80
C ALA A 130 14.08 -22.75 0.85
N PRO A 131 12.76 -22.66 1.07
CA PRO A 131 11.76 -23.12 0.12
C PRO A 131 12.02 -22.55 -1.27
N GLY A 132 12.04 -23.40 -2.30
CA GLY A 132 12.43 -23.06 -3.66
C GLY A 132 13.90 -23.30 -3.99
N SER A 133 14.71 -23.82 -3.05
CA SER A 133 16.13 -24.19 -3.29
C SER A 133 16.30 -25.63 -3.80
N GLU A 134 15.25 -26.40 -3.91
CA GLU A 134 15.27 -27.74 -4.50
C GLU A 134 15.67 -27.72 -5.99
N SER A 135 16.11 -28.84 -6.51
CA SER A 135 16.53 -28.94 -7.92
C SER A 135 15.41 -28.50 -8.86
N GLY A 136 15.66 -27.49 -9.68
CA GLY A 136 14.67 -26.87 -10.55
C GLY A 136 13.78 -25.82 -9.87
N GLY A 137 13.95 -25.58 -8.58
CA GLY A 137 13.24 -24.52 -7.87
C GLY A 137 13.79 -23.11 -8.17
N VAL A 138 13.03 -22.11 -7.75
CA VAL A 138 13.37 -20.68 -8.03
C VAL A 138 14.66 -20.20 -7.40
N LEU A 139 15.09 -20.83 -6.30
CA LEU A 139 16.35 -20.55 -5.59
C LEU A 139 17.41 -21.64 -5.78
N ALA A 140 17.22 -22.56 -6.72
CA ALA A 140 18.14 -23.70 -6.92
C ALA A 140 19.62 -23.30 -7.13
N ASN A 141 19.86 -22.14 -7.75
CA ASN A 141 21.20 -21.62 -8.02
C ASN A 141 21.67 -20.60 -6.98
N LEU A 142 20.87 -20.32 -5.94
CA LEU A 142 21.25 -19.37 -4.90
C LEU A 142 22.32 -19.98 -4.00
N THR A 143 23.44 -19.31 -3.86
CA THR A 143 24.45 -19.62 -2.86
C THR A 143 24.77 -18.39 -2.02
N ASN A 144 25.11 -18.61 -0.77
CA ASN A 144 25.52 -17.58 0.17
C ASN A 144 26.75 -18.10 0.93
N THR A 145 27.87 -18.20 0.20
CA THR A 145 29.13 -18.72 0.73
C THR A 145 30.25 -17.75 0.38
N GLY A 146 30.97 -17.30 1.38
CA GLY A 146 32.08 -16.38 1.20
C GLY A 146 33.19 -16.63 2.23
N ILE A 147 34.38 -16.13 1.93
CA ILE A 147 35.47 -16.02 2.91
C ILE A 147 35.16 -14.78 3.76
N GLY A 148 34.81 -14.97 5.00
CA GLY A 148 34.46 -13.91 5.93
C GLY A 148 33.09 -14.10 6.57
N THR A 149 32.56 -13.06 7.21
CA THR A 149 31.22 -13.06 7.78
C THR A 149 30.19 -12.95 6.67
N THR A 150 29.41 -13.99 6.46
CA THR A 150 28.19 -13.96 5.65
C THR A 150 27.02 -13.54 6.52
N SER A 151 26.16 -12.64 6.03
CA SER A 151 24.87 -12.35 6.64
C SER A 151 23.75 -12.75 5.70
N ILE A 152 22.67 -13.24 6.29
CA ILE A 152 21.43 -13.54 5.56
C ILE A 152 20.61 -12.27 5.50
N ALA A 153 20.04 -11.99 4.33
CA ALA A 153 19.16 -10.84 4.16
C ALA A 153 17.91 -10.95 5.05
N GLY A 154 17.54 -9.85 5.66
CA GLY A 154 16.37 -9.71 6.51
C GLY A 154 15.29 -8.91 5.82
N PHE A 155 14.06 -9.39 5.88
CA PHE A 155 12.89 -8.77 5.25
C PHE A 155 11.76 -8.57 6.24
N SER A 156 10.99 -7.51 6.05
CA SER A 156 9.71 -7.31 6.72
C SER A 156 8.61 -7.25 5.67
N VAL A 157 7.68 -8.18 5.75
CA VAL A 157 6.47 -8.19 4.93
C VAL A 157 5.45 -7.27 5.59
N ILE A 158 4.98 -6.27 4.85
CA ILE A 158 3.98 -5.33 5.35
C ILE A 158 2.59 -5.91 5.07
N ILE A 159 1.87 -6.19 6.15
CA ILE A 159 0.50 -6.67 6.06
C ILE A 159 -0.44 -5.47 5.86
N PRO A 160 -1.33 -5.50 4.87
CA PRO A 160 -2.27 -4.43 4.62
C PRO A 160 -3.31 -4.32 5.74
N PRO A 161 -4.05 -3.20 5.85
CA PRO A 161 -5.22 -3.11 6.70
C PRO A 161 -6.28 -4.15 6.31
N LYS A 162 -7.15 -4.52 7.25
CA LYS A 162 -8.23 -5.49 6.99
C LYS A 162 -9.08 -5.05 5.80
N GLY A 163 -9.29 -5.95 4.85
CA GLY A 163 -9.96 -5.71 3.58
C GLY A 163 -9.01 -5.34 2.45
N GLY A 164 -7.71 -5.08 2.74
CA GLY A 164 -6.71 -4.66 1.75
C GLY A 164 -6.63 -3.14 1.59
N HIS A 165 -5.57 -2.69 0.92
CA HIS A 165 -5.38 -1.27 0.62
C HIS A 165 -6.46 -0.75 -0.34
N GLY A 166 -7.15 0.33 0.07
CA GLY A 166 -8.25 0.93 -0.66
C GLY A 166 -9.63 0.38 -0.29
N TYR A 167 -9.74 -0.59 0.62
CA TYR A 167 -11.04 -1.10 1.07
C TYR A 167 -11.78 -0.09 1.94
N ASP A 168 -11.10 0.47 2.93
CA ASP A 168 -11.64 1.44 3.88
C ASP A 168 -10.63 2.59 4.05
N VAL A 169 -10.85 3.68 3.32
CA VAL A 169 -9.94 4.83 3.32
C VAL A 169 -9.82 5.47 4.71
N TYR A 170 -10.89 5.46 5.49
CA TYR A 170 -10.88 6.10 6.81
C TYR A 170 -9.95 5.36 7.77
N ARG A 171 -9.98 4.04 7.71
CA ARG A 171 -9.11 3.17 8.51
C ARG A 171 -7.67 3.22 8.01
N GLU A 172 -7.48 3.23 6.70
CA GLU A 172 -6.15 3.24 6.07
C GLU A 172 -5.38 4.53 6.37
N LEU A 173 -6.06 5.66 6.36
CA LEU A 173 -5.45 6.94 6.75
C LEU A 173 -5.24 7.07 8.26
N GLY A 174 -5.63 6.07 9.06
CA GLY A 174 -5.45 6.08 10.51
C GLY A 174 -6.23 7.20 11.21
N ALA A 175 -7.35 7.63 10.63
CA ALA A 175 -8.16 8.70 11.16
C ALA A 175 -8.77 8.29 12.51
N TYR A 176 -8.39 8.99 13.58
CA TYR A 176 -9.02 8.86 14.90
C TYR A 176 -9.97 10.01 15.21
N ARG A 177 -10.01 11.03 14.33
CA ARG A 177 -10.94 12.16 14.39
C ARG A 177 -11.38 12.51 12.98
N ALA A 178 -12.64 12.87 12.81
CA ALA A 178 -13.16 13.41 11.57
C ALA A 178 -13.90 14.71 11.84
N LEU A 179 -13.72 15.69 10.96
CA LEU A 179 -14.49 16.92 10.92
C LEU A 179 -15.65 16.71 9.96
N LEU A 180 -16.86 16.73 10.48
CA LEU A 180 -18.06 16.69 9.66
C LEU A 180 -18.54 18.12 9.41
N TYR A 181 -18.53 18.53 8.14
CA TYR A 181 -19.05 19.80 7.69
C TYR A 181 -20.33 19.57 6.90
N SER A 182 -21.40 20.25 7.28
CA SER A 182 -22.66 20.25 6.56
C SER A 182 -23.15 21.68 6.41
N ARG A 183 -23.46 22.06 5.19
CA ARG A 183 -24.08 23.34 4.87
C ARG A 183 -25.49 23.06 4.38
N PHE A 184 -26.47 23.70 5.01
CA PHE A 184 -27.84 23.69 4.52
C PHE A 184 -27.99 24.83 3.52
N GLU A 185 -28.19 24.49 2.26
CA GLU A 185 -28.59 25.45 1.23
C GLU A 185 -30.08 25.37 1.10
N THR A 186 -30.76 26.47 1.48
CA THR A 186 -32.17 26.62 1.18
C THR A 186 -32.29 27.06 -0.26
N ILE A 187 -32.77 26.19 -1.14
CA ILE A 187 -33.24 26.59 -2.45
C ILE A 187 -34.66 27.15 -2.20
N GLU A 188 -34.73 28.41 -1.88
CA GLU A 188 -36.04 29.09 -1.78
C GLU A 188 -36.54 29.36 -3.19
N THR A 189 -37.61 28.65 -3.54
CA THR A 189 -38.42 28.94 -4.73
C THR A 189 -39.41 30.10 -4.47
N ASN A 190 -39.42 30.68 -3.27
CA ASN A 190 -40.29 31.77 -2.88
C ASN A 190 -39.47 33.02 -2.54
N PRO A 191 -39.65 34.16 -3.30
CA PRO A 191 -38.79 35.33 -3.18
C PRO A 191 -38.98 36.19 -1.93
N ASP A 192 -39.84 35.81 -1.01
CA ASP A 192 -40.28 36.68 0.11
C ASP A 192 -39.55 36.45 1.44
N ILE A 193 -38.57 35.54 1.53
CA ILE A 193 -37.77 35.38 2.75
C ILE A 193 -36.31 35.38 2.38
N ILE A 194 -35.73 36.55 2.22
CA ILE A 194 -34.26 36.75 2.16
C ILE A 194 -33.75 36.71 3.59
N GLU A 195 -33.63 35.54 4.15
CA GLU A 195 -32.77 35.35 5.34
C GLU A 195 -31.47 34.68 4.90
N GLY A 196 -30.46 35.51 4.62
CA GLY A 196 -29.13 35.06 4.28
C GLY A 196 -28.38 34.44 5.45
N ASN A 197 -29.03 33.58 6.21
CA ASN A 197 -28.37 32.83 7.28
C ASN A 197 -28.00 31.44 6.78
N ASP A 198 -26.81 31.35 6.21
CA ASP A 198 -26.18 30.06 5.96
C ASP A 198 -25.80 29.40 7.30
N PHE A 199 -26.54 28.38 7.68
CA PHE A 199 -26.20 27.59 8.86
C PHE A 199 -25.23 26.47 8.48
N ALA A 200 -24.01 26.55 8.96
CA ALA A 200 -23.07 25.44 8.89
C ALA A 200 -23.04 24.72 10.24
N ARG A 201 -23.19 23.41 10.23
CA ARG A 201 -22.92 22.58 11.40
C ARG A 201 -21.59 21.92 11.25
N VAL A 202 -20.74 22.10 12.25
CA VAL A 202 -19.42 21.46 12.34
C VAL A 202 -19.47 20.52 13.53
N GLY A 203 -19.15 19.25 13.31
CA GLY A 203 -19.07 18.24 14.34
C GLY A 203 -17.73 17.51 14.30
N LEU A 204 -17.22 17.17 15.46
CA LEU A 204 -16.04 16.34 15.59
C LEU A 204 -16.43 14.91 15.93
N ILE A 205 -16.06 13.96 15.09
CA ILE A 205 -16.24 12.52 15.32
C ILE A 205 -14.92 11.94 15.79
N LYS A 206 -14.94 11.25 16.92
CA LYS A 206 -13.77 10.56 17.47
C LYS A 206 -13.88 9.07 17.12
N ASN A 207 -12.80 8.49 16.57
CA ASN A 207 -12.72 7.09 16.16
C ASN A 207 -13.84 6.71 15.17
N PRO A 208 -13.89 7.31 13.97
CA PRO A 208 -14.91 6.95 12.98
C PRO A 208 -14.73 5.49 12.56
N THR A 209 -15.83 4.76 12.54
CA THR A 209 -15.89 3.38 12.01
C THR A 209 -16.98 3.31 10.96
N VAL A 210 -16.70 2.61 9.87
CA VAL A 210 -17.72 2.29 8.86
C VAL A 210 -18.47 1.04 9.34
N PHE A 211 -19.79 1.11 9.36
CA PHE A 211 -20.69 0.00 9.70
C PHE A 211 -21.07 -0.81 8.47
#